data_34f0d7c93424f959d6d1322683440b55
#
_entry.id   34f0d7c93424f959d6d1322683440b55
#
_cell.length_a   1.000
_cell.length_b   1.000
_cell.length_c   1.000
_cell.angle_alpha   90.00
_cell.angle_beta   90.00
_cell.angle_gamma   90.00
#
_symmetry.space_group_name_H-M   'P 1'
#
loop_
_entity.id
_entity.type
_entity.pdbx_description
1 polymer ?
#
loop_
_entity_poly.entity_id
_entity_poly.type
_entity_poly.pdbx_seq_one_letter_code
_entity_poly.pdbx_strand_id
1 'polypeptide(L)'
;YARGVPALPHTYTRMFDGDRITIGGRLWQIRVGYGHSPEHASLYCADAGVLISGDMLLPKISTNISVFAVTPGADSLAQYLDSLDRYRELPEETLVLPSHGLPFVGIHNRVAAQHAHHEERLRVLEDACTEPRSAADLLATLFPRELDTHQVMFAMGEAIAHLNRLEYAGRLVRKDGVDGVVRFIRKQ
;
A
#
# COMPACT_ATOMS: atom_id res chain seq x y z
N TYR A 1 -0.59 9.97 21.00
CA TYR A 1 -1.99 9.64 20.69
C TYR A 1 -2.95 10.67 21.29
N ALA A 2 -2.88 10.93 22.62
CA ALA A 2 -3.81 11.81 23.33
C ALA A 2 -3.88 13.28 22.83
N ARG A 3 -2.85 13.77 22.13
CA ARG A 3 -2.86 15.11 21.53
C ARG A 3 -3.58 15.17 20.17
N GLY A 4 -3.60 14.09 19.42
CA GLY A 4 -4.25 14.01 18.09
C GLY A 4 -5.66 13.43 18.15
N VAL A 5 -5.93 12.53 19.11
CA VAL A 5 -7.23 11.88 19.30
C VAL A 5 -7.60 11.98 20.79
N PRO A 6 -8.18 13.11 21.23
CA PRO A 6 -8.42 13.38 22.63
C PRO A 6 -9.49 12.48 23.27
N ALA A 7 -10.41 11.94 22.46
CA ALA A 7 -11.44 11.01 22.92
C ALA A 7 -11.80 10.01 21.83
N LEU A 8 -12.04 8.78 22.21
CA LEU A 8 -12.61 7.75 21.34
C LEU A 8 -14.09 7.53 21.71
N PRO A 9 -14.97 7.22 20.74
CA PRO A 9 -16.34 6.85 21.04
C PRO A 9 -16.37 5.58 21.91
N HIS A 10 -17.32 5.52 22.86
CA HIS A 10 -17.51 4.34 23.71
C HIS A 10 -18.07 3.14 22.96
N THR A 11 -18.77 3.39 21.85
CA THR A 11 -19.37 2.38 20.97
C THR A 11 -19.10 2.74 19.52
N TYR A 12 -19.02 1.71 18.66
CA TYR A 12 -18.88 1.87 17.23
C TYR A 12 -19.60 0.74 16.51
N THR A 13 -19.97 0.99 15.27
CA THR A 13 -20.46 -0.05 14.35
C THR A 13 -19.33 -0.42 13.41
N ARG A 14 -18.92 -1.69 13.41
CA ARG A 14 -17.91 -2.18 12.46
C ARG A 14 -18.51 -2.21 11.06
N MET A 15 -17.74 -1.77 10.07
CA MET A 15 -18.07 -1.88 8.65
C MET A 15 -17.28 -3.04 8.03
N PHE A 16 -17.96 -3.82 7.20
CA PHE A 16 -17.35 -4.91 6.45
C PHE A 16 -17.35 -4.62 4.95
N ASP A 17 -16.51 -5.36 4.21
CA ASP A 17 -16.49 -5.25 2.76
C ASP A 17 -17.86 -5.60 2.16
N GLY A 18 -18.34 -4.75 1.26
CA GLY A 18 -19.65 -4.89 0.64
C GLY A 18 -20.82 -4.33 1.43
N ASP A 19 -20.64 -3.96 2.69
CA ASP A 19 -21.69 -3.31 3.48
C ASP A 19 -22.18 -2.03 2.81
N ARG A 20 -23.42 -1.68 3.11
CA ARG A 20 -24.07 -0.47 2.60
C ARG A 20 -24.54 0.39 3.75
N ILE A 21 -24.17 1.67 3.69
CA ILE A 21 -24.59 2.69 4.68
C ILE A 21 -25.24 3.87 3.98
N THR A 22 -26.21 4.50 4.64
CA THR A 22 -26.84 5.71 4.11
C THR A 22 -26.24 6.94 4.79
N ILE A 23 -25.65 7.84 3.98
CA ILE A 23 -25.09 9.10 4.47
C ILE A 23 -25.67 10.23 3.62
N GLY A 24 -26.31 11.21 4.25
CA GLY A 24 -26.90 12.37 3.54
C GLY A 24 -27.96 11.97 2.50
N GLY A 25 -28.73 10.91 2.76
CA GLY A 25 -29.74 10.38 1.86
C GLY A 25 -29.21 9.59 0.66
N ARG A 26 -27.89 9.37 0.57
CA ARG A 26 -27.25 8.57 -0.49
C ARG A 26 -26.76 7.25 0.05
N LEU A 27 -26.82 6.22 -0.79
CA LEU A 27 -26.31 4.88 -0.45
C LEU A 27 -24.84 4.78 -0.81
N TRP A 28 -24.02 4.41 0.18
CA TRP A 28 -22.59 4.21 0.04
C TRP A 28 -22.24 2.74 0.28
N GLN A 29 -21.47 2.18 -0.63
CA GLN A 29 -20.92 0.83 -0.50
C GLN A 29 -19.53 0.91 0.12
N ILE A 30 -19.28 0.11 1.16
CA ILE A 30 -17.97 -0.07 1.77
C ILE A 30 -17.13 -0.99 0.88
N ARG A 31 -15.91 -0.55 0.57
CA ARG A 31 -14.90 -1.36 -0.12
C ARG A 31 -13.66 -1.41 0.75
N VAL A 32 -13.39 -2.58 1.33
CA VAL A 32 -12.22 -2.79 2.18
C VAL A 32 -11.05 -3.19 1.31
N GLY A 33 -9.93 -2.48 1.46
CA GLY A 33 -8.64 -2.78 0.86
C GLY A 33 -7.59 -3.12 1.93
N TYR A 34 -6.51 -3.73 1.50
CA TYR A 34 -5.44 -4.23 2.36
C TYR A 34 -4.08 -3.71 1.89
N GLY A 35 -3.03 -3.99 2.65
CA GLY A 35 -1.64 -3.69 2.28
C GLY A 35 -1.14 -2.34 2.80
N HIS A 36 -1.89 -1.24 2.63
CA HIS A 36 -1.58 0.04 3.28
C HIS A 36 -1.85 -0.03 4.79
N SER A 37 -2.97 -0.62 5.17
CA SER A 37 -3.34 -0.95 6.54
C SER A 37 -3.99 -2.34 6.56
N PRO A 38 -4.16 -2.95 7.75
CA PRO A 38 -4.79 -4.28 7.84
C PRO A 38 -6.19 -4.35 7.23
N GLU A 39 -6.96 -3.27 7.37
CA GLU A 39 -8.28 -3.06 6.75
C GLU A 39 -8.45 -1.56 6.51
N HIS A 40 -8.50 -1.15 5.25
CA HIS A 40 -8.76 0.24 4.86
C HIS A 40 -10.14 0.33 4.21
N ALA A 41 -11.08 1.05 4.84
CA ALA A 41 -12.42 1.23 4.28
C ALA A 41 -12.46 2.43 3.33
N SER A 42 -12.77 2.17 2.07
CA SER A 42 -13.16 3.17 1.07
C SER A 42 -14.68 3.18 0.92
N LEU A 43 -15.26 4.32 0.53
CA LEU A 43 -16.71 4.46 0.35
C LEU A 43 -17.04 4.83 -1.09
N TYR A 44 -17.86 4.02 -1.76
CA TYR A 44 -18.32 4.28 -3.12
C TYR A 44 -19.81 4.59 -3.15
N CYS A 45 -20.18 5.70 -3.78
CA CYS A 45 -21.55 6.09 -4.05
C CYS A 45 -21.81 6.08 -5.56
N ALA A 46 -22.56 5.10 -6.04
CA ALA A 46 -22.85 4.94 -7.46
C ALA A 46 -23.69 6.11 -8.01
N ASP A 47 -24.71 6.54 -7.25
CA ASP A 47 -25.60 7.63 -7.66
C ASP A 47 -24.86 8.98 -7.84
N ALA A 48 -23.81 9.19 -7.06
CA ALA A 48 -22.98 10.39 -7.15
C ALA A 48 -21.77 10.20 -8.09
N GLY A 49 -21.44 8.99 -8.50
CA GLY A 49 -20.23 8.67 -9.25
C GLY A 49 -18.95 8.99 -8.48
N VAL A 50 -18.94 8.78 -7.14
CA VAL A 50 -17.86 9.23 -6.24
C VAL A 50 -17.28 8.05 -5.45
N LEU A 51 -15.95 7.99 -5.39
CA LEU A 51 -15.19 7.12 -4.50
C LEU A 51 -14.39 7.96 -3.50
N ILE A 52 -14.64 7.82 -2.20
CA ILE A 52 -13.73 8.29 -1.15
C ILE A 52 -12.69 7.19 -0.94
N SER A 53 -11.51 7.34 -1.54
CA SER A 53 -10.47 6.32 -1.55
C SER A 53 -9.58 6.31 -0.31
N GLY A 54 -9.59 7.41 0.46
CA GLY A 54 -8.61 7.57 1.54
C GLY A 54 -7.18 7.45 1.02
N ASP A 55 -6.35 6.67 1.71
CA ASP A 55 -4.97 6.41 1.31
C ASP A 55 -4.81 5.24 0.32
N MET A 56 -5.88 4.52 -0.02
CA MET A 56 -5.77 3.40 -0.95
C MET A 56 -5.43 3.83 -2.37
N LEU A 57 -5.88 5.00 -2.83
CA LEU A 57 -5.55 5.49 -4.17
C LEU A 57 -5.37 7.00 -4.17
N LEU A 58 -4.14 7.44 -4.39
CA LEU A 58 -3.70 8.84 -4.39
C LEU A 58 -3.42 9.32 -5.82
N PRO A 59 -3.59 10.63 -6.16
CA PRO A 59 -3.53 11.10 -7.54
C PRO A 59 -2.12 11.10 -8.14
N LYS A 60 -1.08 11.33 -7.35
CA LYS A 60 0.31 11.52 -7.84
C LYS A 60 1.31 10.59 -7.17
N ILE A 61 1.37 10.62 -5.83
CA ILE A 61 2.30 9.80 -5.07
C ILE A 61 1.80 8.36 -4.94
N SER A 62 2.71 7.42 -4.70
CA SER A 62 2.33 6.07 -4.28
C SER A 62 1.90 6.09 -2.81
N THR A 63 0.96 5.22 -2.49
CA THR A 63 0.61 4.94 -1.11
C THR A 63 1.76 4.23 -0.42
N ASN A 64 2.04 4.57 0.82
CA ASN A 64 3.03 3.83 1.61
C ASN A 64 2.52 2.42 1.92
N ILE A 65 3.29 1.42 1.53
CA ILE A 65 3.03 0.00 1.80
C ILE A 65 4.14 -0.50 2.70
N SER A 66 3.81 -0.81 3.94
CA SER A 66 4.79 -1.21 4.94
C SER A 66 4.53 -2.62 5.46
N VAL A 67 5.60 -3.27 5.87
CA VAL A 67 5.54 -4.49 6.71
C VAL A 67 5.81 -4.09 8.15
N PHE A 68 4.92 -4.51 9.03
CA PHE A 68 5.02 -4.23 10.46
C PHE A 68 5.73 -5.36 11.20
N ALA A 69 6.38 -5.03 12.32
CA ALA A 69 7.12 -6.00 13.14
C ALA A 69 6.25 -7.17 13.66
N VAL A 70 4.95 -6.97 13.78
CA VAL A 70 3.99 -8.01 14.19
C VAL A 70 3.66 -9.02 13.08
N THR A 71 3.94 -8.67 11.82
CA THR A 71 3.71 -9.51 10.64
C THR A 71 4.89 -9.45 9.67
N PRO A 72 6.11 -9.82 10.10
CA PRO A 72 7.35 -9.53 9.34
C PRO A 72 7.43 -10.25 7.99
N GLY A 73 6.67 -11.33 7.82
CA GLY A 73 6.60 -12.07 6.56
C GLY A 73 5.39 -11.73 5.68
N ALA A 74 4.64 -10.66 5.97
CA ALA A 74 3.46 -10.33 5.17
C ALA A 74 3.84 -9.90 3.74
N ASP A 75 3.06 -10.35 2.75
CA ASP A 75 3.09 -9.83 1.37
C ASP A 75 2.10 -8.67 1.22
N SER A 76 2.40 -7.57 1.94
CA SER A 76 1.54 -6.37 1.96
C SER A 76 1.40 -5.75 0.58
N LEU A 77 2.44 -5.86 -0.27
CA LEU A 77 2.39 -5.29 -1.62
C LEU A 77 1.43 -6.07 -2.53
N ALA A 78 1.40 -7.41 -2.47
CA ALA A 78 0.39 -8.17 -3.21
C ALA A 78 -1.02 -7.80 -2.75
N GLN A 79 -1.25 -7.78 -1.44
CA GLN A 79 -2.56 -7.39 -0.88
C GLN A 79 -3.01 -6.00 -1.36
N TYR A 80 -2.09 -5.06 -1.45
CA TYR A 80 -2.39 -3.71 -1.95
C TYR A 80 -2.75 -3.72 -3.44
N LEU A 81 -1.95 -4.37 -4.27
CA LEU A 81 -2.19 -4.42 -5.73
C LEU A 81 -3.51 -5.14 -6.05
N ASP A 82 -3.79 -6.26 -5.39
CA ASP A 82 -5.06 -6.99 -5.51
C ASP A 82 -6.26 -6.11 -5.08
N SER A 83 -6.08 -5.31 -4.02
CA SER A 83 -7.11 -4.36 -3.57
C SER A 83 -7.35 -3.24 -4.59
N LEU A 84 -6.30 -2.75 -5.24
CA LEU A 84 -6.42 -1.73 -6.29
C LEU A 84 -7.14 -2.26 -7.53
N ASP A 85 -6.91 -3.53 -7.90
CA ASP A 85 -7.57 -4.11 -9.08
C ASP A 85 -9.09 -4.14 -8.94
N ARG A 86 -9.62 -4.24 -7.72
CA ARG A 86 -11.06 -4.14 -7.45
C ARG A 86 -11.66 -2.77 -7.80
N TYR A 87 -10.85 -1.71 -7.86
CA TYR A 87 -11.32 -0.41 -8.31
C TYR A 87 -11.53 -0.32 -9.83
N ARG A 88 -10.99 -1.26 -10.61
CA ARG A 88 -11.26 -1.38 -12.05
C ARG A 88 -12.69 -1.80 -12.37
N GLU A 89 -13.44 -2.30 -11.37
CA GLU A 89 -14.87 -2.57 -11.49
C GLU A 89 -15.73 -1.28 -11.52
N LEU A 90 -15.18 -0.16 -11.06
CA LEU A 90 -15.87 1.13 -11.02
C LEU A 90 -15.77 1.82 -12.38
N PRO A 91 -16.76 2.66 -12.76
CA PRO A 91 -16.68 3.46 -13.98
C PRO A 91 -15.42 4.33 -14.03
N GLU A 92 -14.77 4.45 -15.20
CA GLU A 92 -13.54 5.24 -15.40
C GLU A 92 -13.69 6.70 -15.01
N GLU A 93 -14.90 7.26 -15.21
CA GLU A 93 -15.27 8.63 -14.88
C GLU A 93 -15.54 8.86 -13.39
N THR A 94 -15.43 7.82 -12.54
CA THR A 94 -15.62 7.97 -11.10
C THR A 94 -14.72 9.07 -10.54
N LEU A 95 -15.31 10.05 -9.85
CA LEU A 95 -14.56 11.08 -9.14
C LEU A 95 -13.95 10.49 -7.87
N VAL A 96 -12.63 10.44 -7.80
CA VAL A 96 -11.89 9.94 -6.65
C VAL A 96 -11.55 11.07 -5.70
N LEU A 97 -11.93 10.92 -4.43
CA LEU A 97 -11.62 11.83 -3.33
C LEU A 97 -10.56 11.16 -2.43
N PRO A 98 -9.28 11.50 -2.61
CA PRO A 98 -8.18 10.92 -1.84
C PRO A 98 -7.96 11.68 -0.51
N SER A 99 -7.23 11.07 0.43
CA SER A 99 -6.78 11.75 1.67
C SER A 99 -5.64 12.74 1.43
N HIS A 100 -4.88 12.58 0.35
CA HIS A 100 -3.77 13.45 -0.03
C HIS A 100 -3.85 13.85 -1.50
N GLY A 101 -3.57 15.12 -1.78
CA GLY A 101 -3.65 15.69 -3.13
C GLY A 101 -5.04 16.18 -3.50
N LEU A 102 -5.28 16.41 -4.78
CA LEU A 102 -6.56 16.91 -5.29
C LEU A 102 -7.46 15.76 -5.75
N PRO A 103 -8.79 15.93 -5.73
CA PRO A 103 -9.72 15.04 -6.39
C PRO A 103 -9.35 14.84 -7.86
N PHE A 104 -9.61 13.64 -8.39
CA PHE A 104 -9.24 13.29 -9.77
C PHE A 104 -10.24 12.29 -10.38
N VAL A 105 -10.17 12.15 -11.71
CA VAL A 105 -10.85 11.11 -12.51
C VAL A 105 -9.81 10.28 -13.25
N GLY A 106 -10.23 9.18 -13.89
CA GLY A 106 -9.30 8.29 -14.58
C GLY A 106 -8.75 7.20 -13.67
N ILE A 107 -9.64 6.58 -12.91
CA ILE A 107 -9.30 5.58 -11.87
C ILE A 107 -8.53 4.38 -12.43
N HIS A 108 -8.90 3.87 -13.63
CA HIS A 108 -8.22 2.71 -14.24
C HIS A 108 -6.79 3.05 -14.66
N ASN A 109 -6.58 4.24 -15.25
CA ASN A 109 -5.24 4.71 -15.60
C ASN A 109 -4.38 4.89 -14.35
N ARG A 110 -4.98 5.39 -13.25
CA ARG A 110 -4.24 5.56 -11.99
C ARG A 110 -3.88 4.22 -11.36
N VAL A 111 -4.77 3.23 -11.37
CA VAL A 111 -4.47 1.86 -10.92
C VAL A 111 -3.34 1.26 -11.75
N ALA A 112 -3.40 1.38 -13.09
CA ALA A 112 -2.33 0.89 -13.97
C ALA A 112 -0.98 1.56 -13.68
N ALA A 113 -0.97 2.87 -13.39
CA ALA A 113 0.24 3.59 -13.03
C ALA A 113 0.83 3.12 -11.68
N GLN A 114 0.00 2.72 -10.71
CA GLN A 114 0.48 2.13 -9.45
C GLN A 114 1.14 0.77 -9.70
N HIS A 115 0.52 -0.11 -10.47
CA HIS A 115 1.13 -1.39 -10.85
C HIS A 115 2.49 -1.20 -11.53
N ALA A 116 2.57 -0.31 -12.53
CA ALA A 116 3.81 -0.02 -13.23
C ALA A 116 4.90 0.54 -12.30
N HIS A 117 4.52 1.43 -11.39
CA HIS A 117 5.44 1.99 -10.39
C HIS A 117 6.04 0.90 -9.50
N HIS A 118 5.21 0.02 -8.95
CA HIS A 118 5.68 -1.03 -8.05
C HIS A 118 6.49 -2.09 -8.79
N GLU A 119 6.12 -2.48 -10.01
CA GLU A 119 6.91 -3.42 -10.81
C GLU A 119 8.30 -2.85 -11.14
N GLU A 120 8.41 -1.55 -11.45
CA GLU A 120 9.72 -0.93 -11.65
C GLU A 120 10.58 -0.98 -10.38
N ARG A 121 10.00 -0.73 -9.20
CA ARG A 121 10.72 -0.83 -7.93
C ARG A 121 11.13 -2.27 -7.62
N LEU A 122 10.27 -3.25 -7.90
CA LEU A 122 10.60 -4.67 -7.77
C LEU A 122 11.78 -5.05 -8.67
N ARG A 123 11.78 -4.60 -9.92
CA ARG A 123 12.88 -4.86 -10.87
C ARG A 123 14.20 -4.23 -10.39
N VAL A 124 14.17 -3.00 -9.92
CA VAL A 124 15.37 -2.30 -9.37
C VAL A 124 15.95 -3.07 -8.18
N LEU A 125 15.10 -3.57 -7.27
CA LEU A 125 15.57 -4.37 -6.12
C LEU A 125 16.11 -5.74 -6.54
N GLU A 126 15.44 -6.44 -7.46
CA GLU A 126 15.90 -7.72 -7.98
C GLU A 126 17.29 -7.59 -8.62
N ASP A 127 17.49 -6.55 -9.42
CA ASP A 127 18.77 -6.28 -10.08
C ASP A 127 19.88 -5.92 -9.08
N ALA A 128 19.55 -5.29 -7.96
CA ALA A 128 20.50 -4.96 -6.90
C ALA A 128 20.87 -6.17 -6.01
N CYS A 129 20.08 -7.25 -6.04
CA CYS A 129 20.29 -8.44 -5.20
C CYS A 129 21.15 -9.52 -5.88
N THR A 130 22.18 -9.16 -6.61
CA THR A 130 23.14 -10.11 -7.21
C THR A 130 23.99 -10.84 -6.17
N GLU A 131 24.13 -10.24 -4.99
CA GLU A 131 24.71 -10.80 -3.78
C GLU A 131 23.74 -10.59 -2.59
N PRO A 132 23.93 -11.27 -1.44
CA PRO A 132 23.03 -11.13 -0.31
C PRO A 132 22.96 -9.68 0.21
N ARG A 133 21.79 -9.06 0.14
CA ARG A 133 21.51 -7.68 0.57
C ARG A 133 20.38 -7.64 1.60
N SER A 134 20.55 -6.84 2.64
CA SER A 134 19.47 -6.51 3.57
C SER A 134 18.60 -5.37 3.05
N ALA A 135 17.42 -5.17 3.65
CA ALA A 135 16.58 -4.02 3.34
C ALA A 135 17.32 -2.69 3.59
N ALA A 136 18.16 -2.62 4.62
CA ALA A 136 18.95 -1.42 4.92
C ALA A 136 19.97 -1.10 3.83
N ASP A 137 20.64 -2.12 3.27
CA ASP A 137 21.61 -1.94 2.18
C ASP A 137 20.97 -1.40 0.90
N LEU A 138 19.65 -1.61 0.74
CA LEU A 138 18.90 -1.28 -0.47
C LEU A 138 18.13 0.07 -0.36
N LEU A 139 18.15 0.73 0.80
CA LEU A 139 17.43 2.00 0.97
C LEU A 139 17.88 3.07 -0.01
N ALA A 140 19.19 3.26 -0.19
CA ALA A 140 19.72 4.24 -1.13
C ALA A 140 19.40 3.91 -2.60
N THR A 141 19.23 2.62 -2.93
CA THR A 141 18.81 2.17 -4.25
C THR A 141 17.35 2.54 -4.54
N LEU A 142 16.46 2.35 -3.57
CA LEU A 142 15.05 2.71 -3.72
C LEU A 142 14.79 4.21 -3.56
N PHE A 143 15.54 4.86 -2.69
CA PHE A 143 15.34 6.28 -2.32
C PHE A 143 16.64 7.04 -2.48
N PRO A 144 17.02 7.46 -3.71
CA PRO A 144 18.28 8.12 -4.01
C PRO A 144 18.29 9.60 -3.54
N ARG A 145 17.92 9.83 -2.29
CA ARG A 145 17.91 11.14 -1.61
C ARG A 145 18.15 10.95 -0.12
N GLU A 146 18.56 12.01 0.56
CA GLU A 146 18.62 11.99 2.02
C GLU A 146 17.23 11.79 2.63
N LEU A 147 17.16 10.94 3.64
CA LEU A 147 15.96 10.64 4.41
C LEU A 147 16.17 11.07 5.85
N ASP A 148 15.23 11.81 6.41
CA ASP A 148 15.19 12.04 7.85
C ASP A 148 14.75 10.76 8.61
N THR A 149 14.87 10.77 9.94
CA THR A 149 14.57 9.59 10.79
C THR A 149 13.15 9.06 10.58
N HIS A 150 12.17 9.94 10.40
CA HIS A 150 10.79 9.54 10.17
C HIS A 150 10.60 8.90 8.78
N GLN A 151 11.22 9.48 7.76
CA GLN A 151 11.21 8.96 6.40
C GLN A 151 11.93 7.61 6.29
N VAL A 152 13.03 7.39 7.04
CA VAL A 152 13.74 6.10 7.10
C VAL A 152 12.82 5.00 7.59
N MET A 153 11.95 5.25 8.57
CA MET A 153 11.01 4.26 9.08
C MET A 153 10.03 3.81 7.99
N PHE A 154 9.46 4.73 7.23
CA PHE A 154 8.56 4.41 6.11
C PHE A 154 9.30 3.71 4.97
N ALA A 155 10.46 4.23 4.59
CA ALA A 155 11.30 3.66 3.54
C ALA A 155 11.74 2.22 3.87
N MET A 156 12.07 1.93 5.12
CA MET A 156 12.42 0.58 5.57
C MET A 156 11.22 -0.37 5.44
N GLY A 157 10.04 0.05 5.92
CA GLY A 157 8.82 -0.75 5.79
C GLY A 157 8.47 -1.05 4.34
N GLU A 158 8.62 -0.06 3.44
CA GLU A 158 8.38 -0.21 2.02
C GLU A 158 9.42 -1.12 1.34
N ALA A 159 10.70 -0.99 1.69
CA ALA A 159 11.76 -1.86 1.18
C ALA A 159 11.50 -3.33 1.55
N ILE A 160 11.13 -3.61 2.80
CA ILE A 160 10.79 -4.96 3.25
C ILE A 160 9.55 -5.48 2.52
N ALA A 161 8.51 -4.66 2.30
CA ALA A 161 7.31 -5.07 1.58
C ALA A 161 7.62 -5.53 0.14
N HIS A 162 8.50 -4.79 -0.56
CA HIS A 162 8.94 -5.16 -1.92
C HIS A 162 9.82 -6.41 -1.92
N LEU A 163 10.72 -6.58 -0.95
CA LEU A 163 11.57 -7.77 -0.83
C LEU A 163 10.74 -9.01 -0.51
N ASN A 164 9.77 -8.92 0.40
CA ASN A 164 8.85 -10.02 0.67
C ASN A 164 8.06 -10.39 -0.60
N ARG A 165 7.56 -9.41 -1.36
CA ARG A 165 6.87 -9.64 -2.62
C ARG A 165 7.73 -10.40 -3.62
N LEU A 166 9.01 -10.05 -3.76
CA LEU A 166 9.96 -10.75 -4.63
C LEU A 166 10.24 -12.18 -4.14
N GLU A 167 10.34 -12.39 -2.84
CA GLU A 167 10.48 -13.73 -2.24
C GLU A 167 9.25 -14.59 -2.55
N TYR A 168 8.02 -14.09 -2.30
CA TYR A 168 6.78 -14.80 -2.60
C TYR A 168 6.60 -15.09 -4.10
N ALA A 169 7.05 -14.18 -4.95
CA ALA A 169 7.08 -14.39 -6.40
C ALA A 169 8.16 -15.37 -6.87
N GLY A 170 9.02 -15.87 -5.96
CA GLY A 170 10.12 -16.76 -6.28
C GLY A 170 11.26 -16.12 -7.07
N ARG A 171 11.35 -14.79 -7.10
CA ARG A 171 12.39 -14.00 -7.80
C ARG A 171 13.63 -13.84 -6.90
N LEU A 172 13.45 -13.72 -5.58
CA LEU A 172 14.53 -13.69 -4.59
C LEU A 172 14.43 -14.88 -3.63
N VAL A 173 15.57 -15.21 -3.01
CA VAL A 173 15.68 -16.18 -1.93
C VAL A 173 16.13 -15.47 -0.67
N ARG A 174 15.38 -15.66 0.41
CA ARG A 174 15.70 -15.16 1.74
C ARG A 174 16.83 -15.99 2.35
N LYS A 175 17.75 -15.31 3.04
CA LYS A 175 18.83 -15.91 3.82
C LYS A 175 18.90 -15.25 5.19
N ASP A 176 18.84 -16.05 6.25
CA ASP A 176 19.04 -15.58 7.61
C ASP A 176 20.54 -15.58 7.90
N GLY A 177 21.09 -14.41 8.18
CA GLY A 177 22.50 -14.26 8.52
C GLY A 177 22.79 -14.72 9.95
N VAL A 178 24.01 -15.18 10.20
CA VAL A 178 24.50 -15.54 11.54
C VAL A 178 24.51 -14.35 12.51
N ASP A 179 24.47 -13.14 11.98
CA ASP A 179 24.36 -11.87 12.68
C ASP A 179 22.89 -11.47 13.00
N GLY A 180 21.93 -12.35 12.69
CA GLY A 180 20.49 -12.10 12.85
C GLY A 180 19.88 -11.17 11.80
N VAL A 181 20.67 -10.75 10.79
CA VAL A 181 20.18 -9.87 9.71
C VAL A 181 19.65 -10.70 8.55
N VAL A 182 18.40 -10.46 8.18
CA VAL A 182 17.76 -11.05 6.99
C VAL A 182 18.32 -10.39 5.73
N ARG A 183 18.74 -11.20 4.78
CA ARG A 183 19.22 -10.78 3.46
C ARG A 183 18.47 -11.51 2.35
N PHE A 184 18.46 -10.92 1.19
CA PHE A 184 17.84 -11.47 0.00
C PHE A 184 18.85 -11.53 -1.14
N ILE A 185 18.77 -12.57 -1.96
CA ILE A 185 19.63 -12.76 -3.13
C ILE A 185 18.76 -13.24 -4.29
N ARG A 186 19.12 -12.80 -5.51
CA ARG A 186 18.44 -13.21 -6.73
C ARG A 186 18.49 -14.74 -6.89
N LYS A 187 17.36 -15.32 -7.24
CA LYS A 187 17.30 -16.75 -7.57
C LYS A 187 18.01 -16.98 -8.91
N GLN A 188 18.93 -17.92 -8.92
CA GLN A 188 19.63 -18.37 -10.13
C GLN A 188 18.73 -19.26 -10.97
#